data_db072792171a53635908eee3b01bcf10
#
_entry.id   db072792171a53635908eee3b01bcf10
#
_cell.length_a   1.000
_cell.length_b   1.000
_cell.length_c   1.000
_cell.angle_alpha   90.00
_cell.angle_beta   90.00
_cell.angle_gamma   90.00
#
_symmetry.space_group_name_H-M   'P 1'
#
loop_
_entity.id
_entity.type
_entity.pdbx_description
1 polymer ?
#
loop_
_entity_poly.entity_id
_entity_poly.type
_entity_poly.pdbx_seq_one_letter_code
_entity_poly.pdbx_strand_id
1 'polypeptide(L)'
;MQKMLVAATVTLAAAFSSFATVASAANRDPLDGRTLGIIETRFDKLMDLANKHDINGLHRMFWQSPSALLVAKSAIPSEGSWAGFWGNDAIDQKLHDIAASGPVVLTPDLSKLKVVGLAPDVAESYAPMDITVSYAGQDGTPKPFLMIITWKKVAKDWKVASEIILPVPPAPVARPVQQSGRRS
;
A
#
# COMPACT_ATOMS: atom_id res chain seq x y z
N MET A 1 -69.00 46.47 25.87
CA MET A 1 -67.86 45.67 26.30
C MET A 1 -67.47 44.81 25.13
N GLN A 2 -66.41 45.23 24.40
CA GLN A 2 -66.00 44.61 23.14
C GLN A 2 -64.63 43.95 23.39
N LYS A 3 -64.54 42.64 23.29
CA LYS A 3 -63.31 41.89 23.48
C LYS A 3 -62.62 41.77 22.12
N MET A 4 -61.48 42.41 21.98
CA MET A 4 -60.57 42.25 20.87
C MET A 4 -59.84 40.92 20.95
N LEU A 5 -59.96 40.10 19.92
CA LEU A 5 -59.17 38.88 19.70
C LEU A 5 -57.93 39.27 18.88
N VAL A 6 -56.77 39.11 19.45
CA VAL A 6 -55.48 39.28 18.73
C VAL A 6 -55.06 37.93 18.23
N ALA A 7 -55.03 37.74 16.90
CA ALA A 7 -54.48 36.55 16.26
C ALA A 7 -52.96 36.70 16.14
N ALA A 8 -52.22 35.81 16.80
CA ALA A 8 -50.77 35.69 16.63
C ALA A 8 -50.46 34.74 15.44
N THR A 9 -49.99 35.27 14.36
CA THR A 9 -49.45 34.51 13.21
C THR A 9 -48.00 34.20 13.52
N VAL A 10 -47.71 32.93 13.78
CA VAL A 10 -46.33 32.42 13.90
C VAL A 10 -45.85 32.04 12.51
N THR A 11 -44.92 32.80 11.99
CA THR A 11 -44.21 32.52 10.72
C THR A 11 -43.15 31.47 10.97
N LEU A 12 -43.37 30.26 10.48
CA LEU A 12 -42.35 29.19 10.46
C LEU A 12 -41.64 29.23 9.10
N ALA A 13 -40.54 29.94 9.04
CA ALA A 13 -39.66 29.95 7.87
C ALA A 13 -38.20 29.74 8.31
N ALA A 14 -37.50 28.86 7.59
CA ALA A 14 -36.07 28.68 7.57
C ALA A 14 -35.48 27.53 8.41
N ALA A 15 -35.46 26.34 7.84
CA ALA A 15 -34.45 25.35 8.12
C ALA A 15 -34.31 24.32 6.96
N PHE A 16 -34.02 24.79 5.75
CA PHE A 16 -33.59 23.90 4.65
C PHE A 16 -32.48 24.55 3.85
N SER A 17 -31.26 24.62 4.42
CA SER A 17 -30.08 25.04 3.66
C SER A 17 -28.79 24.58 4.35
N SER A 18 -28.58 23.30 4.54
CA SER A 18 -27.28 22.83 5.08
C SER A 18 -26.88 21.43 4.65
N PHE A 19 -27.50 20.81 3.67
CA PHE A 19 -27.13 19.46 3.24
C PHE A 19 -26.37 19.36 1.91
N ALA A 20 -26.05 20.48 1.25
CA ALA A 20 -25.41 20.44 -0.06
C ALA A 20 -23.86 20.42 -0.05
N THR A 21 -23.21 20.56 1.12
CA THR A 21 -21.74 20.72 1.19
C THR A 21 -20.98 19.43 1.55
N VAL A 22 -21.65 18.36 1.93
CA VAL A 22 -20.98 17.12 2.36
C VAL A 22 -20.61 16.22 1.17
N ALA A 23 -21.32 16.28 0.07
CA ALA A 23 -21.08 15.39 -1.08
C ALA A 23 -19.83 15.76 -1.90
N SER A 24 -19.31 16.98 -1.81
CA SER A 24 -18.14 17.43 -2.59
C SER A 24 -16.79 17.12 -1.91
N ALA A 25 -16.79 16.80 -0.61
CA ALA A 25 -15.57 16.47 0.13
C ALA A 25 -15.16 14.98 -0.03
N ALA A 26 -16.11 14.11 -0.37
CA ALA A 26 -15.89 12.67 -0.46
C ALA A 26 -15.05 12.21 -1.67
N ASN A 27 -14.80 13.10 -2.65
CA ASN A 27 -14.05 12.77 -3.87
C ASN A 27 -12.66 13.43 -3.96
N ARG A 28 -12.18 14.07 -2.90
CA ARG A 28 -10.84 14.63 -2.87
C ARG A 28 -9.91 13.72 -2.09
N ASP A 29 -8.71 13.49 -2.64
CA ASP A 29 -7.65 12.84 -1.90
C ASP A 29 -7.43 13.61 -0.57
N PRO A 30 -7.44 12.95 0.59
CA PRO A 30 -7.24 13.59 1.89
C PRO A 30 -5.84 14.20 2.06
N LEU A 31 -4.89 13.87 1.17
CA LEU A 31 -3.56 14.43 1.13
C LEU A 31 -3.37 15.36 -0.08
N ASP A 32 -2.65 16.44 0.11
CA ASP A 32 -2.27 17.34 -0.98
C ASP A 32 -1.15 16.76 -1.86
N GLY A 33 -1.03 17.26 -3.08
CA GLY A 33 -0.02 16.79 -4.05
C GLY A 33 1.42 16.91 -3.55
N ARG A 34 1.73 17.88 -2.68
CA ARG A 34 3.05 18.01 -2.07
C ARG A 34 3.33 16.83 -1.11
N THR A 35 2.35 16.48 -0.32
CA THR A 35 2.46 15.35 0.63
C THR A 35 2.58 14.04 -0.13
N LEU A 36 1.81 13.84 -1.20
CA LEU A 36 1.93 12.65 -2.06
C LEU A 36 3.34 12.55 -2.66
N GLY A 37 3.91 13.65 -3.18
CA GLY A 37 5.29 13.67 -3.70
C GLY A 37 6.37 13.40 -2.62
N ILE A 38 6.12 13.74 -1.36
CA ILE A 38 7.00 13.33 -0.25
C ILE A 38 6.98 11.80 -0.09
N ILE A 39 5.81 11.18 -0.20
CA ILE A 39 5.66 9.72 -0.08
C ILE A 39 6.31 9.00 -1.26
N GLU A 40 6.19 9.52 -2.48
CA GLU A 40 6.92 9.01 -3.66
C GLU A 40 8.43 9.02 -3.42
N THR A 41 8.97 10.14 -2.92
CA THR A 41 10.39 10.26 -2.54
C THR A 41 10.79 9.25 -1.44
N ARG A 42 9.87 8.97 -0.51
CA ARG A 42 10.09 7.94 0.52
C ARG A 42 10.10 6.54 -0.06
N PHE A 43 9.24 6.26 -1.03
CA PHE A 43 9.23 5.01 -1.76
C PHE A 43 10.57 4.79 -2.49
N ASP A 44 11.04 5.78 -3.23
CA ASP A 44 12.34 5.70 -3.92
C ASP A 44 13.48 5.46 -2.94
N LYS A 45 13.46 6.14 -1.79
CA LYS A 45 14.46 5.92 -0.74
C LYS A 45 14.42 4.52 -0.16
N LEU A 46 13.23 3.94 0.03
CA LEU A 46 13.07 2.56 0.49
C LEU A 46 13.69 1.57 -0.50
N MET A 47 13.43 1.75 -1.81
CA MET A 47 14.01 0.93 -2.86
C MET A 47 15.54 1.05 -2.92
N ASP A 48 16.06 2.26 -2.79
CA ASP A 48 17.52 2.51 -2.76
C ASP A 48 18.20 1.81 -1.58
N LEU A 49 17.60 1.88 -0.37
CA LEU A 49 18.12 1.20 0.81
C LEU A 49 18.06 -0.31 0.67
N ALA A 50 16.97 -0.85 0.12
CA ALA A 50 16.80 -2.28 -0.12
C ALA A 50 17.86 -2.80 -1.09
N ASN A 51 18.05 -2.14 -2.22
CA ASN A 51 19.04 -2.51 -3.23
C ASN A 51 20.49 -2.36 -2.77
N LYS A 52 20.75 -1.49 -1.79
CA LYS A 52 22.05 -1.33 -1.13
C LYS A 52 22.27 -2.29 0.03
N HIS A 53 21.26 -3.08 0.40
CA HIS A 53 21.25 -3.92 1.60
C HIS A 53 21.57 -3.14 2.89
N ASP A 54 21.14 -1.86 2.95
CA ASP A 54 21.23 -1.05 4.17
C ASP A 54 20.09 -1.43 5.14
N ILE A 55 20.27 -2.55 5.83
CA ILE A 55 19.24 -3.10 6.73
C ILE A 55 18.90 -2.12 7.85
N ASN A 56 19.90 -1.46 8.42
CA ASN A 56 19.65 -0.43 9.44
C ASN A 56 18.86 0.76 8.87
N GLY A 57 19.15 1.15 7.62
CA GLY A 57 18.38 2.17 6.91
C GLY A 57 16.93 1.74 6.68
N LEU A 58 16.73 0.51 6.19
CA LEU A 58 15.40 -0.07 5.99
C LEU A 58 14.61 -0.14 7.30
N HIS A 59 15.20 -0.70 8.37
CA HIS A 59 14.53 -0.80 9.66
C HIS A 59 14.07 0.57 10.18
N ARG A 60 14.86 1.63 9.99
CA ARG A 60 14.46 3.00 10.35
C ARG A 60 13.32 3.57 9.49
N MET A 61 13.08 3.01 8.30
CA MET A 61 11.93 3.39 7.47
C MET A 61 10.62 2.83 8.01
N PHE A 62 10.63 1.68 8.70
CA PHE A 62 9.43 1.11 9.30
C PHE A 62 8.94 1.89 10.52
N TRP A 63 7.64 1.88 10.70
CA TRP A 63 6.99 2.40 11.89
C TRP A 63 7.38 1.56 13.10
N GLN A 64 7.96 2.19 14.13
CA GLN A 64 8.39 1.53 15.35
C GLN A 64 7.16 1.18 16.21
N SER A 65 6.51 0.07 15.88
CA SER A 65 5.24 -0.36 16.47
C SER A 65 5.11 -1.89 16.42
N PRO A 66 4.49 -2.52 17.42
CA PRO A 66 4.13 -3.94 17.35
C PRO A 66 3.11 -4.24 16.24
N SER A 67 2.46 -3.21 15.69
CA SER A 67 1.49 -3.33 14.59
C SER A 67 2.12 -3.13 13.21
N ALA A 68 3.41 -2.84 13.10
CA ALA A 68 4.09 -2.80 11.82
C ALA A 68 4.12 -4.21 11.20
N LEU A 69 3.98 -4.29 9.87
CA LEU A 69 3.88 -5.55 9.14
C LEU A 69 4.81 -5.58 7.93
N LEU A 70 5.54 -6.66 7.77
CA LEU A 70 6.18 -7.04 6.53
C LEU A 70 5.60 -8.37 6.06
N VAL A 71 5.03 -8.45 4.86
CA VAL A 71 4.66 -9.72 4.21
C VAL A 71 5.68 -10.01 3.13
N ALA A 72 6.44 -11.07 3.31
CA ALA A 72 7.49 -11.46 2.40
C ALA A 72 7.56 -12.99 2.25
N LYS A 73 8.30 -13.44 1.24
CA LYS A 73 8.56 -14.86 1.04
C LYS A 73 9.38 -15.41 2.21
N SER A 74 8.92 -16.52 2.78
CA SER A 74 9.68 -17.28 3.76
C SER A 74 10.33 -18.52 3.12
N ALA A 75 11.58 -18.80 3.52
CA ALA A 75 12.25 -20.04 3.21
C ALA A 75 11.96 -21.14 4.26
N ILE A 76 11.29 -20.80 5.36
CA ILE A 76 10.98 -21.71 6.47
C ILE A 76 9.64 -22.39 6.18
N PRO A 77 9.60 -23.74 6.01
CA PRO A 77 8.37 -24.44 5.66
C PRO A 77 7.21 -24.24 6.65
N SER A 78 7.51 -24.09 7.95
CA SER A 78 6.51 -23.86 8.99
C SER A 78 5.84 -22.49 8.92
N GLU A 79 6.45 -21.52 8.23
CA GLU A 79 5.91 -20.17 8.01
C GLU A 79 5.07 -20.11 6.73
N GLY A 80 5.05 -21.16 5.92
CA GLY A 80 4.44 -21.16 4.60
C GLY A 80 5.31 -20.45 3.55
N SER A 81 4.81 -20.38 2.30
CA SER A 81 5.55 -19.74 1.20
C SER A 81 5.60 -18.22 1.34
N TRP A 82 4.59 -17.63 1.99
CA TRP A 82 4.44 -16.21 2.25
C TRP A 82 3.94 -16.03 3.67
N ALA A 83 4.65 -15.26 4.47
CA ALA A 83 4.35 -15.07 5.88
C ALA A 83 4.33 -13.58 6.24
N GLY A 84 3.57 -13.25 7.28
CA GLY A 84 3.54 -11.92 7.89
C GLY A 84 4.46 -11.86 9.10
N PHE A 85 5.37 -10.88 9.10
CA PHE A 85 6.29 -10.58 10.18
C PHE A 85 5.78 -9.33 10.89
N TRP A 86 5.29 -9.51 12.11
CA TRP A 86 4.65 -8.44 12.89
C TRP A 86 5.58 -7.87 13.95
N GLY A 87 5.61 -6.54 14.02
CA GLY A 87 6.44 -5.79 14.96
C GLY A 87 7.90 -5.64 14.51
N ASN A 88 8.57 -4.68 15.13
CA ASN A 88 9.91 -4.27 14.68
C ASN A 88 10.95 -5.36 14.79
N ASP A 89 10.93 -6.15 15.86
CA ASP A 89 11.92 -7.20 16.07
C ASP A 89 11.81 -8.30 15.01
N ALA A 90 10.58 -8.73 14.68
CA ALA A 90 10.34 -9.73 13.64
C ALA A 90 10.69 -9.20 12.25
N ILE A 91 10.39 -7.91 11.97
CA ILE A 91 10.76 -7.26 10.71
C ILE A 91 12.27 -7.13 10.59
N ASP A 92 12.96 -6.66 11.64
CA ASP A 92 14.41 -6.52 11.67
C ASP A 92 15.11 -7.88 11.43
N GLN A 93 14.69 -8.90 12.16
CA GLN A 93 15.21 -10.26 11.96
C GLN A 93 14.98 -10.73 10.51
N LYS A 94 13.78 -10.52 9.95
CA LYS A 94 13.48 -10.92 8.57
C LYS A 94 14.32 -10.18 7.54
N LEU A 95 14.56 -8.89 7.70
CA LEU A 95 15.43 -8.10 6.82
C LEU A 95 16.87 -8.62 6.86
N HIS A 96 17.38 -8.97 8.05
CA HIS A 96 18.70 -9.59 8.19
C HIS A 96 18.77 -10.96 7.52
N ASP A 97 17.74 -11.80 7.68
CA ASP A 97 17.67 -13.12 7.04
C ASP A 97 17.66 -13.01 5.50
N ILE A 98 16.93 -12.03 4.96
CA ILE A 98 16.92 -11.76 3.52
C ILE A 98 18.32 -11.35 3.06
N ALA A 99 18.96 -10.41 3.75
CA ALA A 99 20.30 -9.93 3.41
C ALA A 99 21.35 -11.05 3.49
N ALA A 100 21.24 -11.93 4.46
CA ALA A 100 22.15 -13.08 4.64
C ALA A 100 21.91 -14.19 3.59
N SER A 101 20.70 -14.29 3.03
CA SER A 101 20.34 -15.36 2.10
C SER A 101 20.89 -15.15 0.69
N GLY A 102 21.29 -13.94 0.32
CA GLY A 102 21.86 -13.60 -0.98
C GLY A 102 21.31 -12.30 -1.56
N PRO A 103 21.79 -11.92 -2.74
CA PRO A 103 21.38 -10.67 -3.36
C PRO A 103 19.88 -10.65 -3.72
N VAL A 104 19.25 -9.55 -3.38
CA VAL A 104 17.88 -9.20 -3.80
C VAL A 104 17.96 -7.87 -4.54
N VAL A 105 17.38 -7.80 -5.73
CA VAL A 105 17.27 -6.57 -6.51
C VAL A 105 15.81 -6.26 -6.77
N LEU A 106 15.38 -5.08 -6.36
CA LEU A 106 14.05 -4.54 -6.57
C LEU A 106 14.09 -3.52 -7.71
N THR A 107 13.32 -3.75 -8.76
CA THR A 107 13.25 -2.87 -9.93
C THR A 107 11.81 -2.41 -10.13
N PRO A 108 11.37 -1.32 -9.48
CA PRO A 108 10.01 -0.81 -9.62
C PRO A 108 9.78 -0.18 -10.99
N ASP A 109 8.58 -0.35 -11.53
CA ASP A 109 8.08 0.43 -12.66
C ASP A 109 7.51 1.76 -12.14
N LEU A 110 8.39 2.76 -12.01
CA LEU A 110 8.01 4.08 -11.46
C LEU A 110 6.97 4.80 -12.32
N SER A 111 6.84 4.45 -13.62
CA SER A 111 5.80 5.02 -14.48
C SER A 111 4.39 4.58 -14.08
N LYS A 112 4.30 3.50 -13.31
CA LYS A 112 3.05 2.92 -12.77
C LYS A 112 2.94 3.05 -11.26
N LEU A 113 3.89 3.70 -10.61
CA LEU A 113 3.78 4.02 -9.20
C LEU A 113 2.54 4.87 -8.97
N LYS A 114 1.69 4.44 -8.06
CA LYS A 114 0.51 5.19 -7.65
C LYS A 114 0.58 5.41 -6.14
N VAL A 115 0.40 6.66 -5.73
CA VAL A 115 0.29 7.05 -4.32
C VAL A 115 -1.05 7.74 -4.10
N VAL A 116 -1.77 7.34 -3.06
CA VAL A 116 -3.06 7.90 -2.68
C VAL A 116 -3.12 8.15 -1.18
N GLY A 117 -3.80 9.21 -0.78
CA GLY A 117 -4.14 9.45 0.63
C GLY A 117 -5.34 8.58 1.02
N LEU A 118 -5.28 7.94 2.16
CA LEU A 118 -6.41 7.22 2.76
C LEU A 118 -7.02 8.01 3.93
N ALA A 119 -6.17 8.76 4.65
CA ALA A 119 -6.53 9.65 5.76
C ALA A 119 -5.47 10.75 5.87
N PRO A 120 -5.67 11.80 6.68
CA PRO A 120 -4.68 12.89 6.85
C PRO A 120 -3.30 12.44 7.32
N ASP A 121 -3.20 11.23 7.87
CA ASP A 121 -1.98 10.65 8.40
C ASP A 121 -1.70 9.23 7.89
N VAL A 122 -2.45 8.78 6.86
CA VAL A 122 -2.30 7.47 6.23
C VAL A 122 -2.34 7.62 4.72
N ALA A 123 -1.39 7.00 4.04
CA ALA A 123 -1.35 6.88 2.59
C ALA A 123 -1.05 5.44 2.17
N GLU A 124 -1.29 5.16 0.91
CA GLU A 124 -0.93 3.89 0.30
C GLU A 124 -0.16 4.14 -1.00
N SER A 125 0.89 3.36 -1.23
CA SER A 125 1.57 3.28 -2.51
C SER A 125 1.43 1.88 -3.10
N TYR A 126 1.28 1.85 -4.42
CA TYR A 126 1.15 0.66 -5.25
C TYR A 126 2.20 0.73 -6.36
N ALA A 127 3.05 -0.27 -6.49
CA ALA A 127 4.08 -0.32 -7.51
C ALA A 127 4.23 -1.74 -8.09
N PRO A 128 3.95 -1.94 -9.39
CA PRO A 128 4.45 -3.11 -10.09
C PRO A 128 5.98 -3.06 -10.14
N MET A 129 6.63 -4.22 -9.98
CA MET A 129 8.08 -4.30 -10.03
C MET A 129 8.56 -5.68 -10.46
N ASP A 130 9.79 -5.74 -10.91
CA ASP A 130 10.51 -6.99 -11.01
C ASP A 130 11.39 -7.19 -9.78
N ILE A 131 11.38 -8.41 -9.23
CA ILE A 131 12.26 -8.80 -8.13
C ILE A 131 13.15 -9.93 -8.61
N THR A 132 14.45 -9.72 -8.46
CA THR A 132 15.48 -10.73 -8.72
C THR A 132 15.99 -11.27 -7.38
N VAL A 133 15.87 -12.57 -7.17
CA VAL A 133 16.40 -13.26 -5.99
C VAL A 133 17.12 -14.52 -6.39
N SER A 134 18.23 -14.85 -5.70
CA SER A 134 19.06 -16.02 -5.96
C SER A 134 19.08 -17.00 -4.79
N TYR A 135 18.06 -16.96 -3.93
CA TYR A 135 17.92 -17.83 -2.76
C TYR A 135 16.51 -18.45 -2.69
N ALA A 136 16.28 -19.34 -1.74
CA ALA A 136 14.98 -20.02 -1.52
C ALA A 136 14.43 -20.68 -2.80
N GLY A 137 15.30 -21.34 -3.58
CA GLY A 137 14.93 -22.03 -4.83
C GLY A 137 14.65 -21.13 -6.00
N GLN A 138 15.02 -19.85 -5.94
CA GLN A 138 14.95 -18.92 -7.07
C GLN A 138 16.22 -19.01 -7.92
N ASP A 139 16.09 -18.76 -9.20
CA ASP A 139 17.12 -18.93 -10.23
C ASP A 139 17.88 -17.66 -10.60
N GLY A 140 17.64 -16.54 -9.90
CA GLY A 140 18.22 -15.24 -10.20
C GLY A 140 17.62 -14.53 -11.41
N THR A 141 16.52 -15.04 -11.99
CA THR A 141 15.80 -14.33 -13.04
C THR A 141 14.80 -13.33 -12.44
N PRO A 142 14.65 -12.13 -13.04
CA PRO A 142 13.62 -11.18 -12.62
C PRO A 142 12.23 -11.80 -12.76
N LYS A 143 11.39 -11.64 -11.74
CA LYS A 143 9.99 -12.09 -11.75
C LYS A 143 9.07 -10.94 -11.37
N PRO A 144 7.87 -10.88 -11.98
CA PRO A 144 6.93 -9.80 -11.72
C PRO A 144 6.29 -9.94 -10.33
N PHE A 145 6.29 -8.85 -9.61
CA PHE A 145 5.68 -8.68 -8.29
C PHE A 145 4.87 -7.39 -8.24
N LEU A 146 4.10 -7.30 -7.19
CA LEU A 146 3.36 -6.12 -6.81
C LEU A 146 3.73 -5.78 -5.38
N MET A 147 4.19 -4.55 -5.16
CA MET A 147 4.45 -4.02 -3.82
C MET A 147 3.36 -3.04 -3.43
N ILE A 148 2.75 -3.27 -2.28
CA ILE A 148 1.77 -2.39 -1.67
C ILE A 148 2.31 -1.96 -0.32
N ILE A 149 2.40 -0.65 -0.10
CA ILE A 149 2.91 -0.10 1.15
C ILE A 149 1.88 0.83 1.75
N THR A 150 1.49 0.56 2.99
CA THR A 150 0.75 1.54 3.80
C THR A 150 1.74 2.41 4.56
N TRP A 151 1.64 3.72 4.34
CA TRP A 151 2.43 4.74 4.99
C TRP A 151 1.65 5.36 6.14
N LYS A 152 2.30 5.50 7.29
CA LYS A 152 1.75 6.18 8.47
C LYS A 152 2.58 7.41 8.79
N LYS A 153 1.93 8.55 8.97
CA LYS A 153 2.60 9.75 9.46
C LYS A 153 2.86 9.62 10.97
N VAL A 154 4.13 9.67 11.35
CA VAL A 154 4.58 9.61 12.74
C VAL A 154 5.37 10.88 13.03
N ALA A 155 4.83 11.75 13.88
CA ALA A 155 5.33 13.09 14.10
C ALA A 155 5.41 13.88 12.77
N LYS A 156 6.62 14.16 12.29
CA LYS A 156 6.86 14.91 11.03
C LYS A 156 7.28 14.02 9.86
N ASP A 157 7.34 12.69 10.05
CA ASP A 157 7.88 11.76 9.07
C ASP A 157 6.85 10.71 8.65
N TRP A 158 6.99 10.19 7.42
CA TRP A 158 6.19 9.09 6.92
C TRP A 158 6.98 7.79 7.07
N LYS A 159 6.35 6.80 7.71
CA LYS A 159 6.93 5.49 8.02
C LYS A 159 6.14 4.39 7.34
N VAL A 160 6.81 3.30 6.98
CA VAL A 160 6.18 2.07 6.49
C VAL A 160 5.41 1.43 7.65
N ALA A 161 4.09 1.44 7.60
CA ALA A 161 3.25 0.74 8.57
C ALA A 161 3.01 -0.71 8.14
N SER A 162 2.84 -0.95 6.83
CA SER A 162 2.87 -2.29 6.27
C SER A 162 3.51 -2.29 4.89
N GLU A 163 4.25 -3.34 4.59
CA GLU A 163 4.78 -3.65 3.27
C GLU A 163 4.34 -5.05 2.88
N ILE A 164 3.65 -5.16 1.75
CA ILE A 164 3.11 -6.42 1.24
C ILE A 164 3.66 -6.63 -0.16
N ILE A 165 4.40 -7.72 -0.34
CA ILE A 165 5.00 -8.11 -1.61
C ILE A 165 4.25 -9.34 -2.14
N LEU A 166 3.60 -9.22 -3.28
CA LEU A 166 2.78 -10.27 -3.88
C LEU A 166 3.37 -10.72 -5.22
N PRO A 167 3.54 -12.02 -5.47
CA PRO A 167 3.91 -12.51 -6.79
C PRO A 167 2.75 -12.30 -7.78
N VAL A 168 3.08 -11.85 -8.98
CA VAL A 168 2.11 -11.80 -10.08
C VAL A 168 2.20 -13.11 -10.86
N PRO A 169 1.15 -13.95 -10.88
CA PRO A 169 1.17 -15.18 -11.65
C PRO A 169 1.29 -14.88 -13.14
N PRO A 170 1.98 -15.73 -13.91
CA PRO A 170 2.02 -15.60 -15.35
C PRO A 170 0.60 -15.67 -15.93
N ALA A 171 0.38 -14.92 -17.02
CA ALA A 171 -0.89 -14.96 -17.73
C ALA A 171 -1.24 -16.42 -18.13
N PRO A 172 -2.50 -16.85 -18.02
CA PRO A 172 -2.91 -18.17 -18.46
C PRO A 172 -2.52 -18.37 -19.92
N VAL A 173 -1.78 -19.42 -20.21
CA VAL A 173 -1.49 -19.80 -21.60
C VAL A 173 -2.81 -20.15 -22.26
N ALA A 174 -3.18 -19.44 -23.33
CA ALA A 174 -4.38 -19.74 -24.10
C ALA A 174 -4.29 -21.21 -24.58
N ARG A 175 -5.19 -22.07 -24.10
CA ARG A 175 -5.25 -23.44 -24.60
C ARG A 175 -5.55 -23.37 -26.08
N PRO A 176 -4.81 -24.11 -26.94
CA PRO A 176 -5.17 -24.24 -28.33
C PRO A 176 -6.62 -24.73 -28.40
N VAL A 177 -7.47 -24.03 -29.13
CA VAL A 177 -8.83 -24.47 -29.41
C VAL A 177 -8.68 -25.78 -30.18
N GLN A 178 -9.00 -26.93 -29.54
CA GLN A 178 -9.11 -28.18 -30.25
C GLN A 178 -10.24 -28.01 -31.27
N GLN A 179 -9.84 -27.82 -32.55
CA GLN A 179 -10.79 -27.94 -33.63
C GLN A 179 -11.36 -29.35 -33.57
N SER A 180 -12.59 -29.50 -33.04
CA SER A 180 -13.35 -30.73 -33.17
C SER A 180 -13.57 -30.96 -34.62
N GLY A 181 -12.74 -31.85 -35.20
CA GLY A 181 -12.88 -32.30 -36.56
C GLY A 181 -14.29 -32.88 -36.78
N ARG A 182 -15.09 -32.13 -37.50
CA ARG A 182 -16.36 -32.63 -38.07
C ARG A 182 -16.01 -33.77 -38.98
N ARG A 183 -16.20 -35.00 -38.52
CA ARG A 183 -16.25 -36.16 -39.41
C ARG A 183 -17.58 -36.10 -40.10
N SER A 184 -17.56 -35.87 -41.41
CA SER A 184 -18.61 -36.17 -42.38
C SER A 184 -18.70 -37.67 -42.68
#